data_b2da9dc9ffb8fdf7644446bbb7c07a2c
#
_entry.id   b2da9dc9ffb8fdf7644446bbb7c07a2c
#
_cell.length_a   1.000
_cell.length_b   1.000
_cell.length_c   1.000
_cell.angle_alpha   90.00
_cell.angle_beta   90.00
_cell.angle_gamma   90.00
#
_symmetry.space_group_name_H-M   'P 1'
#
loop_
_entity.id
_entity.type
_entity.pdbx_description
1 polymer ?
#
loop_
_entity_poly.entity_id
_entity_poly.type
_entity_poly.pdbx_seq_one_letter_code
_entity_poly.pdbx_strand_id
1 'polypeptide(L)'
;EFSQNDKLQQIISYINSDYVDTVRSQEIVEETISEILQNLDPHSYYIPKQDYAAMNDPLEGEFDGIGIEFRIQEDTITVVQALAGGPSEELGIMAGDRIIEVEGENVTGETINNSKVVKLLKGPKGTTVNVAIKRKGTKDAIDFAIRRDKIPVYSVEAEYMIDDKTGYVKVLRFAKDTHSEFMNAMRSMKKQGMTNLILDLRNNTGGYMNSAIDICDEFLPKGDLIVYTEGKARAKREFYATSKGELEDVKVAVLINEGSASASEIVAGALQDNDLGVIVGRRSFGKGLVQEGMNWPDGSGVRLTVARYYTPTGRSIQKSYEG
;
A
#
# COMPACT_ATOMS: atom_id res chain seq x y z
N GLU A 1 -29.87 -1.74 -32.63
CA GLU A 1 -28.48 -1.37 -33.05
C GLU A 1 -27.49 -2.34 -32.43
N PHE A 2 -26.64 -2.92 -33.27
CA PHE A 2 -25.57 -3.83 -32.82
C PHE A 2 -24.48 -3.03 -32.10
N SER A 3 -24.30 -3.27 -30.81
CA SER A 3 -23.33 -2.52 -30.03
C SER A 3 -21.91 -3.12 -30.09
N GLN A 4 -20.87 -2.33 -29.76
CA GLN A 4 -19.49 -2.85 -29.69
C GLN A 4 -19.33 -3.87 -28.55
N ASN A 5 -20.14 -3.75 -27.49
CA ASN A 5 -20.16 -4.72 -26.41
C ASN A 5 -20.68 -6.09 -26.88
N ASP A 6 -21.67 -6.10 -27.79
CA ASP A 6 -22.21 -7.34 -28.36
C ASP A 6 -21.15 -8.09 -29.19
N LYS A 7 -20.26 -7.35 -29.88
CA LYS A 7 -19.14 -7.97 -30.63
C LYS A 7 -18.18 -8.73 -29.72
N LEU A 8 -17.78 -8.12 -28.59
CA LEU A 8 -16.87 -8.76 -27.64
C LEU A 8 -17.50 -10.03 -27.06
N GLN A 9 -18.76 -9.95 -26.66
CA GLN A 9 -19.49 -11.10 -26.13
C GLN A 9 -19.66 -12.22 -27.18
N GLN A 10 -19.98 -11.87 -28.43
CA GLN A 10 -20.13 -12.84 -29.51
C GLN A 10 -18.83 -13.53 -29.87
N ILE A 11 -17.70 -12.82 -29.95
CA ILE A 11 -16.41 -13.45 -30.28
C ILE A 11 -15.99 -14.41 -29.17
N ILE A 12 -16.16 -14.05 -27.89
CA ILE A 12 -15.88 -14.94 -26.77
C ILE A 12 -16.74 -16.20 -26.83
N SER A 13 -18.04 -16.05 -27.12
CA SER A 13 -18.98 -17.18 -27.27
C SER A 13 -18.58 -18.07 -28.45
N TYR A 14 -18.19 -17.47 -29.59
CA TYR A 14 -17.80 -18.20 -30.79
C TYR A 14 -16.49 -18.98 -30.58
N ILE A 15 -15.50 -18.39 -29.90
CA ILE A 15 -14.26 -19.09 -29.50
C ILE A 15 -14.59 -20.29 -28.63
N ASN A 16 -15.46 -20.13 -27.64
CA ASN A 16 -15.82 -21.22 -26.72
C ASN A 16 -16.57 -22.37 -27.39
N SER A 17 -17.35 -22.09 -28.45
CA SER A 17 -18.16 -23.11 -29.13
C SER A 17 -17.45 -23.80 -30.29
N ASP A 18 -16.64 -23.06 -31.04
CA ASP A 18 -16.21 -23.49 -32.38
C ASP A 18 -14.69 -23.52 -32.57
N TYR A 19 -13.88 -23.03 -31.59
CA TYR A 19 -12.45 -23.11 -31.73
C TYR A 19 -11.96 -24.57 -31.72
N VAL A 20 -10.94 -24.88 -32.56
CA VAL A 20 -10.48 -26.25 -32.83
C VAL A 20 -9.93 -26.97 -31.58
N ASP A 21 -9.37 -26.23 -30.63
CA ASP A 21 -8.82 -26.78 -29.39
C ASP A 21 -9.61 -26.29 -28.17
N THR A 22 -9.48 -26.98 -27.03
CA THR A 22 -10.07 -26.55 -25.78
C THR A 22 -9.42 -25.28 -25.28
N VAL A 23 -10.20 -24.21 -25.07
CA VAL A 23 -9.72 -22.94 -24.54
C VAL A 23 -10.11 -22.77 -23.07
N ARG A 24 -9.23 -22.13 -22.31
CA ARG A 24 -9.52 -21.67 -20.96
C ARG A 24 -10.13 -20.28 -21.01
N SER A 25 -11.45 -20.25 -21.13
CA SER A 25 -12.20 -18.98 -21.27
C SER A 25 -11.87 -17.93 -20.23
N GLN A 26 -11.62 -18.36 -18.99
CA GLN A 26 -11.26 -17.46 -17.91
C GLN A 26 -9.96 -16.71 -18.21
N GLU A 27 -8.91 -17.40 -18.63
CA GLU A 27 -7.60 -16.82 -18.95
C GLU A 27 -7.73 -15.77 -20.06
N ILE A 28 -8.46 -16.11 -21.15
CA ILE A 28 -8.70 -15.18 -22.28
C ILE A 28 -9.44 -13.93 -21.80
N VAL A 29 -10.47 -14.09 -20.99
CA VAL A 29 -11.26 -12.95 -20.48
C VAL A 29 -10.41 -12.06 -19.59
N GLU A 30 -9.63 -12.61 -18.67
CA GLU A 30 -8.77 -11.85 -17.75
C GLU A 30 -7.65 -11.11 -18.50
N GLU A 31 -7.03 -11.74 -19.50
CA GLU A 31 -6.05 -11.11 -20.39
C GLU A 31 -6.67 -9.97 -21.20
N THR A 32 -7.86 -10.21 -21.78
CA THR A 32 -8.59 -9.18 -22.55
C THR A 32 -8.95 -7.98 -21.69
N ILE A 33 -9.44 -8.19 -20.46
CA ILE A 33 -9.72 -7.10 -19.51
C ILE A 33 -8.45 -6.32 -19.21
N SER A 34 -7.34 -7.00 -18.99
CA SER A 34 -6.04 -6.38 -18.70
C SER A 34 -5.57 -5.51 -19.88
N GLU A 35 -5.69 -5.97 -21.12
CA GLU A 35 -5.36 -5.19 -22.32
C GLU A 35 -6.26 -3.96 -22.49
N ILE A 36 -7.57 -4.12 -22.28
CA ILE A 36 -8.52 -2.99 -22.37
C ILE A 36 -8.12 -1.90 -21.38
N LEU A 37 -7.78 -2.24 -20.15
CA LEU A 37 -7.41 -1.29 -19.11
C LEU A 37 -6.06 -0.62 -19.39
N GLN A 38 -5.06 -1.36 -19.86
CA GLN A 38 -3.75 -0.82 -20.24
C GLN A 38 -3.82 0.20 -21.37
N ASN A 39 -4.81 0.07 -22.28
CA ASN A 39 -5.04 1.06 -23.35
C ASN A 39 -5.65 2.38 -22.85
N LEU A 40 -6.12 2.46 -21.60
CA LEU A 40 -6.66 3.69 -21.01
C LEU A 40 -5.56 4.52 -20.36
N ASP A 41 -4.81 3.92 -19.44
CA ASP A 41 -3.70 4.52 -18.73
C ASP A 41 -2.88 3.44 -17.96
N PRO A 42 -1.62 3.70 -17.56
CA PRO A 42 -0.79 2.72 -16.88
C PRO A 42 -1.18 2.44 -15.42
N HIS A 43 -2.22 3.09 -14.91
CA HIS A 43 -2.66 2.96 -13.52
C HIS A 43 -4.00 2.25 -13.37
N SER A 44 -4.77 2.12 -14.47
CA SER A 44 -5.98 1.29 -14.52
C SER A 44 -5.59 -0.16 -14.79
N TYR A 45 -5.97 -1.09 -13.90
CA TYR A 45 -5.56 -2.49 -14.02
C TYR A 45 -6.54 -3.47 -13.40
N TYR A 46 -6.50 -4.69 -13.92
CA TYR A 46 -7.20 -5.84 -13.38
C TYR A 46 -6.40 -6.49 -12.25
N ILE A 47 -7.08 -6.94 -11.22
CA ILE A 47 -6.49 -7.64 -10.06
C ILE A 47 -7.04 -9.04 -10.02
N PRO A 48 -6.25 -10.07 -10.38
CA PRO A 48 -6.64 -11.45 -10.20
C PRO A 48 -6.98 -11.77 -8.74
N LYS A 49 -7.90 -12.70 -8.52
CA LYS A 49 -8.32 -13.14 -7.17
C LYS A 49 -7.14 -13.45 -6.25
N GLN A 50 -6.12 -14.14 -6.80
CA GLN A 50 -4.95 -14.56 -6.03
C GLN A 50 -4.08 -13.41 -5.53
N ASP A 51 -4.13 -12.25 -6.20
CA ASP A 51 -3.28 -11.09 -5.90
C ASP A 51 -4.03 -10.02 -5.10
N TYR A 52 -5.38 -10.15 -5.02
CA TYR A 52 -6.24 -9.13 -4.45
C TYR A 52 -5.88 -8.78 -2.98
N ALA A 53 -5.71 -9.80 -2.14
CA ALA A 53 -5.34 -9.60 -0.75
C ALA A 53 -3.94 -8.98 -0.60
N ALA A 54 -2.95 -9.49 -1.35
CA ALA A 54 -1.57 -9.00 -1.28
C ALA A 54 -1.45 -7.52 -1.66
N MET A 55 -2.31 -7.03 -2.56
CA MET A 55 -2.32 -5.63 -2.99
C MET A 55 -3.02 -4.69 -2.01
N ASN A 56 -4.01 -5.17 -1.26
CA ASN A 56 -4.81 -4.34 -0.36
C ASN A 56 -4.36 -4.40 1.11
N ASP A 57 -3.88 -5.55 1.60
CA ASP A 57 -3.45 -5.74 3.00
C ASP A 57 -2.53 -4.62 3.53
N PRO A 58 -1.50 -4.15 2.80
CA PRO A 58 -0.64 -3.08 3.30
C PRO A 58 -1.36 -1.75 3.53
N LEU A 59 -2.50 -1.52 2.88
CA LEU A 59 -3.32 -0.31 3.04
C LEU A 59 -4.39 -0.46 4.12
N GLU A 60 -4.81 -1.70 4.42
CA GLU A 60 -5.72 -1.97 5.55
C GLU A 60 -5.03 -1.84 6.92
N GLY A 61 -3.68 -1.75 6.95
CA GLY A 61 -2.90 -1.59 8.17
C GLY A 61 -2.64 -2.91 8.92
N GLU A 62 -3.15 -4.04 8.42
CA GLU A 62 -2.95 -5.36 8.99
C GLU A 62 -3.11 -6.46 7.94
N PHE A 63 -2.51 -7.62 8.18
CA PHE A 63 -2.78 -8.82 7.40
C PHE A 63 -2.77 -10.06 8.29
N ASP A 64 -3.47 -11.11 7.84
CA ASP A 64 -3.49 -12.39 8.55
C ASP A 64 -2.30 -13.27 8.14
N GLY A 65 -1.51 -13.72 9.10
CA GLY A 65 -0.33 -14.54 8.81
C GLY A 65 0.47 -14.94 10.05
N ILE A 66 1.72 -15.35 9.82
CA ILE A 66 2.62 -15.79 10.89
C ILE A 66 3.52 -14.68 11.46
N GLY A 67 3.58 -13.50 10.83
CA GLY A 67 4.35 -12.36 11.34
C GLY A 67 5.86 -12.51 11.20
N ILE A 68 6.35 -12.74 9.99
CA ILE A 68 7.78 -12.68 9.66
C ILE A 68 8.05 -11.75 8.47
N GLU A 69 9.22 -11.13 8.48
CA GLU A 69 9.87 -10.63 7.29
C GLU A 69 10.85 -11.70 6.81
N PHE A 70 10.86 -11.98 5.52
CA PHE A 70 11.70 -13.03 4.95
C PHE A 70 12.37 -12.59 3.65
N ARG A 71 13.39 -13.31 3.27
CA ARG A 71 14.01 -13.28 1.94
C ARG A 71 14.28 -14.71 1.48
N ILE A 72 14.34 -14.91 0.17
CA ILE A 72 14.81 -16.18 -0.39
C ILE A 72 16.31 -16.07 -0.57
N GLN A 73 17.05 -16.93 0.11
CA GLN A 73 18.50 -17.01 0.02
C GLN A 73 18.92 -18.47 -0.13
N GLU A 74 19.74 -18.76 -1.16
CA GLU A 74 20.15 -20.14 -1.49
C GLU A 74 18.93 -21.05 -1.57
N ASP A 75 17.95 -20.66 -2.39
CA ASP A 75 16.71 -21.37 -2.64
C ASP A 75 15.93 -21.78 -1.37
N THR A 76 16.05 -21.01 -0.30
CA THR A 76 15.43 -21.29 0.99
C THR A 76 14.83 -20.02 1.59
N ILE A 77 13.67 -20.15 2.22
CA ILE A 77 13.01 -19.07 2.95
C ILE A 77 13.83 -18.75 4.20
N THR A 78 14.51 -17.60 4.22
CA THR A 78 15.32 -17.17 5.36
C THR A 78 14.61 -16.03 6.09
N VAL A 79 14.36 -16.20 7.37
CA VAL A 79 13.75 -15.18 8.23
C VAL A 79 14.73 -14.02 8.41
N VAL A 80 14.32 -12.81 8.04
CA VAL A 80 15.04 -11.57 8.30
C VAL A 80 14.77 -11.12 9.73
N GLN A 81 13.49 -11.11 10.11
CA GLN A 81 13.04 -10.88 11.49
C GLN A 81 11.63 -11.43 11.72
N ALA A 82 11.31 -11.79 12.95
CA ALA A 82 9.95 -11.93 13.42
C ALA A 82 9.40 -10.54 13.75
N LEU A 83 8.14 -10.27 13.36
CA LEU A 83 7.51 -8.98 13.57
C LEU A 83 7.03 -8.87 15.03
N ALA A 84 7.30 -7.71 15.64
CA ALA A 84 7.00 -7.47 17.05
C ALA A 84 5.51 -7.66 17.37
N GLY A 85 5.23 -8.41 18.42
CA GLY A 85 3.86 -8.78 18.83
C GLY A 85 3.19 -9.82 17.93
N GLY A 86 3.92 -10.38 16.97
CA GLY A 86 3.40 -11.42 16.07
C GLY A 86 3.62 -12.84 16.61
N PRO A 87 2.85 -13.82 16.11
CA PRO A 87 2.89 -15.20 16.62
C PRO A 87 4.24 -15.90 16.42
N SER A 88 5.01 -15.52 15.43
CA SER A 88 6.37 -16.07 15.23
C SER A 88 7.36 -15.58 16.27
N GLU A 89 7.26 -14.32 16.71
CA GLU A 89 8.09 -13.79 17.79
C GLU A 89 7.77 -14.49 19.13
N GLU A 90 6.48 -14.66 19.45
CA GLU A 90 6.04 -15.34 20.67
C GLU A 90 6.56 -16.77 20.77
N LEU A 91 6.69 -17.45 19.65
CA LEU A 91 7.23 -18.82 19.58
C LEU A 91 8.77 -18.86 19.54
N GLY A 92 9.45 -17.73 19.48
CA GLY A 92 10.91 -17.65 19.46
C GLY A 92 11.54 -17.96 18.11
N ILE A 93 10.86 -17.67 17.01
CA ILE A 93 11.45 -17.63 15.67
C ILE A 93 12.36 -16.43 15.58
N MET A 94 13.56 -16.59 15.03
CA MET A 94 14.62 -15.60 15.06
C MET A 94 15.17 -15.26 13.67
N ALA A 95 15.83 -14.12 13.56
CA ALA A 95 16.60 -13.76 12.37
C ALA A 95 17.66 -14.82 12.04
N GLY A 96 17.71 -15.21 10.77
CA GLY A 96 18.61 -16.26 10.27
C GLY A 96 18.05 -17.67 10.31
N ASP A 97 16.84 -17.88 10.88
CA ASP A 97 16.13 -19.16 10.76
C ASP A 97 15.76 -19.43 9.31
N ARG A 98 15.90 -20.68 8.89
CA ARG A 98 15.59 -21.12 7.51
C ARG A 98 14.40 -22.06 7.55
N ILE A 99 13.25 -21.66 6.98
CA ILE A 99 12.08 -22.53 6.87
C ILE A 99 12.34 -23.51 5.73
N ILE A 100 12.38 -24.78 6.07
CA ILE A 100 12.68 -25.87 5.13
C ILE A 100 11.48 -26.73 4.78
N GLU A 101 10.47 -26.78 5.66
CA GLU A 101 9.21 -27.48 5.40
C GLU A 101 8.03 -26.62 5.87
N VAL A 102 6.89 -26.72 5.15
CA VAL A 102 5.59 -26.16 5.52
C VAL A 102 4.55 -27.25 5.32
N GLU A 103 3.75 -27.56 6.36
CA GLU A 103 2.75 -28.64 6.38
C GLU A 103 3.36 -30.02 5.98
N GLY A 104 4.64 -30.26 6.32
CA GLY A 104 5.36 -31.49 5.99
C GLY A 104 5.87 -31.58 4.54
N GLU A 105 5.66 -30.56 3.75
CA GLU A 105 6.20 -30.48 2.39
C GLU A 105 7.49 -29.66 2.37
N ASN A 106 8.50 -30.16 1.67
CA ASN A 106 9.76 -29.43 1.47
C ASN A 106 9.51 -28.17 0.64
N VAL A 107 9.94 -27.03 1.17
CA VAL A 107 9.80 -25.71 0.52
C VAL A 107 11.14 -25.08 0.15
N THR A 108 12.15 -25.92 -0.10
CA THR A 108 13.47 -25.50 -0.59
C THR A 108 13.62 -25.83 -2.08
N GLY A 109 14.58 -25.17 -2.78
CA GLY A 109 14.91 -25.41 -4.16
C GLY A 109 14.46 -24.30 -5.11
N GLU A 110 14.87 -24.40 -6.38
CA GLU A 110 14.72 -23.38 -7.42
C GLU A 110 13.27 -22.94 -7.68
N THR A 111 12.27 -23.74 -7.31
CA THR A 111 10.85 -23.43 -7.54
C THR A 111 10.24 -22.51 -6.48
N ILE A 112 10.99 -22.17 -5.41
CA ILE A 112 10.49 -21.27 -4.37
C ILE A 112 10.59 -19.83 -4.84
N ASN A 113 9.52 -19.07 -4.63
CA ASN A 113 9.45 -17.65 -4.92
C ASN A 113 8.56 -16.93 -3.90
N ASN A 114 8.60 -15.60 -3.86
CA ASN A 114 7.87 -14.80 -2.88
C ASN A 114 6.37 -15.09 -2.87
N SER A 115 5.73 -15.21 -4.02
CA SER A 115 4.29 -15.50 -4.14
C SER A 115 3.95 -16.87 -3.52
N LYS A 116 4.76 -17.89 -3.77
CA LYS A 116 4.58 -19.22 -3.18
C LYS A 116 4.75 -19.18 -1.65
N VAL A 117 5.77 -18.48 -1.15
CA VAL A 117 5.99 -18.30 0.29
C VAL A 117 4.80 -17.62 0.96
N VAL A 118 4.34 -16.50 0.40
CA VAL A 118 3.18 -15.77 0.90
C VAL A 118 1.94 -16.68 0.94
N LYS A 119 1.67 -17.44 -0.13
CA LYS A 119 0.54 -18.37 -0.19
C LYS A 119 0.59 -19.48 0.86
N LEU A 120 1.78 -19.95 1.19
CA LEU A 120 1.98 -21.02 2.19
C LEU A 120 1.82 -20.50 3.63
N LEU A 121 2.37 -19.32 3.92
CA LEU A 121 2.47 -18.81 5.29
C LEU A 121 1.29 -17.92 5.70
N LYS A 122 0.69 -17.15 4.76
CA LYS A 122 -0.57 -16.43 5.01
C LYS A 122 -1.74 -17.40 5.15
N GLY A 123 -2.80 -16.92 5.78
CA GLY A 123 -4.08 -17.62 5.91
C GLY A 123 -4.91 -17.03 7.03
N PRO A 124 -6.21 -17.38 7.13
CA PRO A 124 -7.13 -16.73 8.06
C PRO A 124 -6.64 -16.79 9.51
N LYS A 125 -6.84 -15.68 10.25
CA LYS A 125 -6.59 -15.62 11.69
C LYS A 125 -7.18 -16.83 12.42
N GLY A 126 -6.39 -17.39 13.31
CA GLY A 126 -6.79 -18.53 14.15
C GLY A 126 -6.53 -19.91 13.53
N THR A 127 -6.21 -19.98 12.23
CA THR A 127 -5.73 -21.23 11.62
C THR A 127 -4.27 -21.49 12.00
N THR A 128 -3.85 -22.74 12.00
CA THR A 128 -2.46 -23.11 12.31
C THR A 128 -1.72 -23.49 11.03
N VAL A 129 -0.43 -23.15 10.97
CA VAL A 129 0.50 -23.66 9.98
C VAL A 129 1.70 -24.28 10.69
N ASN A 130 2.08 -25.49 10.28
CA ASN A 130 3.22 -26.21 10.81
C ASN A 130 4.44 -25.94 9.92
N VAL A 131 5.55 -25.53 10.53
CA VAL A 131 6.80 -25.26 9.79
C VAL A 131 7.96 -25.97 10.47
N ALA A 132 8.88 -26.54 9.69
CA ALA A 132 10.15 -27.03 10.18
C ALA A 132 11.25 -26.01 9.83
N ILE A 133 12.03 -25.62 10.82
CA ILE A 133 13.05 -24.58 10.72
C ILE A 133 14.43 -25.17 10.96
N LYS A 134 15.39 -24.86 10.10
CA LYS A 134 16.80 -25.10 10.31
C LYS A 134 17.45 -23.85 10.91
N ARG A 135 17.95 -23.99 12.14
CA ARG A 135 18.62 -22.90 12.88
C ARG A 135 20.12 -23.16 12.93
N LYS A 136 20.90 -22.11 12.75
CA LYS A 136 22.37 -22.21 12.85
C LYS A 136 22.75 -22.66 14.27
N GLY A 137 23.56 -23.71 14.37
CA GLY A 137 24.02 -24.26 15.66
C GLY A 137 23.14 -25.38 16.22
N THR A 138 22.00 -25.71 15.59
CA THR A 138 21.21 -26.89 15.94
C THR A 138 21.53 -28.06 15.01
N LYS A 139 21.50 -29.29 15.56
CA LYS A 139 21.72 -30.50 14.79
C LYS A 139 20.48 -30.86 13.95
N ASP A 140 19.32 -30.81 14.56
CA ASP A 140 18.06 -31.21 13.96
C ASP A 140 17.20 -29.98 13.62
N ALA A 141 16.19 -30.15 12.77
CA ALA A 141 15.18 -29.15 12.52
C ALA A 141 14.32 -28.92 13.78
N ILE A 142 13.77 -27.74 13.90
CA ILE A 142 12.87 -27.35 15.00
C ILE A 142 11.48 -27.16 14.40
N ASP A 143 10.50 -27.88 14.94
CA ASP A 143 9.12 -27.79 14.51
C ASP A 143 8.38 -26.72 15.29
N PHE A 144 7.59 -25.90 14.56
CA PHE A 144 6.72 -24.89 15.14
C PHE A 144 5.31 -25.04 14.57
N ALA A 145 4.31 -25.09 15.46
CA ALA A 145 2.91 -24.95 15.10
C ALA A 145 2.50 -23.48 15.33
N ILE A 146 2.47 -22.70 14.27
CA ILE A 146 2.24 -21.25 14.35
C ILE A 146 0.76 -20.99 14.13
N ARG A 147 0.07 -20.46 15.14
CA ARG A 147 -1.31 -20.01 14.99
C ARG A 147 -1.31 -18.62 14.35
N ARG A 148 -1.83 -18.52 13.12
CA ARG A 148 -1.92 -17.26 12.39
C ARG A 148 -2.74 -16.23 13.16
N ASP A 149 -2.28 -14.99 13.15
CA ASP A 149 -2.97 -13.85 13.75
C ASP A 149 -2.88 -12.62 12.85
N LYS A 150 -3.55 -11.56 13.26
CA LYS A 150 -3.44 -10.23 12.63
C LYS A 150 -2.07 -9.62 12.92
N ILE A 151 -1.36 -9.30 11.87
CA ILE A 151 -0.03 -8.72 11.92
C ILE A 151 -0.17 -7.24 11.55
N PRO A 152 0.13 -6.31 12.46
CA PRO A 152 0.07 -4.88 12.16
C PRO A 152 1.14 -4.49 11.12
N VAL A 153 0.74 -3.62 10.20
CA VAL A 153 1.63 -3.02 9.20
C VAL A 153 1.69 -1.52 9.47
N TYR A 154 2.68 -1.10 10.22
CA TYR A 154 2.82 0.30 10.59
C TYR A 154 3.16 1.19 9.39
N SER A 155 2.57 2.36 9.38
CA SER A 155 2.81 3.42 8.40
C SER A 155 3.94 4.37 8.83
N VAL A 156 4.08 4.58 10.13
CA VAL A 156 5.14 5.39 10.72
C VAL A 156 6.34 4.49 11.02
N GLU A 157 7.43 4.68 10.28
CA GLU A 157 8.66 3.87 10.42
C GLU A 157 9.59 4.40 11.51
N ALA A 158 9.63 5.72 11.67
CA ALA A 158 10.51 6.36 12.63
C ALA A 158 9.90 7.65 13.16
N GLU A 159 10.06 7.89 14.44
CA GLU A 159 9.64 9.10 15.14
C GLU A 159 10.64 9.45 16.26
N TYR A 160 11.21 10.64 16.25
CA TYR A 160 12.11 11.09 17.30
C TYR A 160 12.35 12.59 17.28
N MET A 161 12.79 13.15 18.40
CA MET A 161 13.28 14.52 18.46
C MET A 161 14.72 14.60 17.96
N ILE A 162 14.99 15.48 16.97
CA ILE A 162 16.35 15.76 16.48
C ILE A 162 17.09 16.68 17.46
N ASP A 163 16.35 17.65 18.00
CA ASP A 163 16.79 18.61 18.99
C ASP A 163 15.61 18.98 19.93
N ASP A 164 15.78 19.92 20.82
CA ASP A 164 14.79 20.32 21.83
C ASP A 164 13.47 20.84 21.22
N LYS A 165 13.43 21.17 19.92
CA LYS A 165 12.28 21.80 19.25
C LYS A 165 11.86 21.11 17.96
N THR A 166 12.72 20.30 17.37
CA THR A 166 12.52 19.72 16.04
C THR A 166 12.27 18.22 16.12
N GLY A 167 11.07 17.79 15.75
CA GLY A 167 10.72 16.40 15.57
C GLY A 167 10.98 15.92 14.14
N TYR A 168 11.25 14.64 14.00
CA TYR A 168 11.31 13.92 12.72
C TYR A 168 10.33 12.79 12.74
N VAL A 169 9.56 12.65 11.65
CA VAL A 169 8.68 11.51 11.43
C VAL A 169 8.82 11.02 9.99
N LYS A 170 8.94 9.71 9.81
CA LYS A 170 8.93 9.08 8.49
C LYS A 170 7.68 8.26 8.30
N VAL A 171 6.91 8.60 7.26
CA VAL A 171 5.69 7.90 6.86
C VAL A 171 5.95 7.12 5.58
N LEU A 172 5.81 5.80 5.64
CA LEU A 172 6.09 4.88 4.53
C LEU A 172 4.95 4.80 3.51
N ARG A 173 3.71 4.96 3.98
CA ARG A 173 2.47 4.81 3.20
C ARG A 173 1.31 5.53 3.87
N PHE A 174 0.23 5.69 3.12
CA PHE A 174 -1.03 6.21 3.65
C PHE A 174 -2.06 5.07 3.75
N ALA A 175 -1.96 4.26 4.81
CA ALA A 175 -2.88 3.20 5.16
C ALA A 175 -4.05 3.75 6.02
N LYS A 176 -4.99 2.88 6.37
CA LYS A 176 -6.17 3.21 7.15
C LYS A 176 -5.85 3.84 8.50
N ASP A 177 -4.82 3.32 9.18
CA ASP A 177 -4.44 3.75 10.53
C ASP A 177 -3.34 4.81 10.55
N THR A 178 -2.86 5.27 9.39
CA THR A 178 -1.72 6.21 9.29
C THR A 178 -1.94 7.50 10.04
N HIS A 179 -3.14 8.09 9.97
CA HIS A 179 -3.45 9.32 10.72
C HIS A 179 -3.33 9.11 12.23
N SER A 180 -3.87 8.00 12.77
CA SER A 180 -3.78 7.71 14.21
C SER A 180 -2.35 7.44 14.67
N GLU A 181 -1.55 6.71 13.89
CA GLU A 181 -0.12 6.49 14.17
C GLU A 181 0.65 7.82 14.15
N PHE A 182 0.45 8.62 13.09
CA PHE A 182 1.05 9.95 12.96
C PHE A 182 0.71 10.84 14.15
N MET A 183 -0.55 10.94 14.55
CA MET A 183 -0.96 11.79 15.67
C MET A 183 -0.43 11.31 17.02
N ASN A 184 -0.27 9.99 17.20
CA ASN A 184 0.41 9.45 18.40
C ASN A 184 1.86 9.93 18.46
N ALA A 185 2.59 9.88 17.34
CA ALA A 185 3.95 10.40 17.22
C ALA A 185 3.98 11.93 17.52
N MET A 186 3.09 12.70 16.90
CA MET A 186 3.02 14.15 17.09
C MET A 186 2.77 14.53 18.54
N ARG A 187 1.77 13.91 19.16
CA ARG A 187 1.44 14.17 20.58
C ARG A 187 2.59 13.80 21.52
N SER A 188 3.32 12.71 21.22
CA SER A 188 4.52 12.31 21.95
C SER A 188 5.61 13.37 21.86
N MET A 189 5.92 13.86 20.64
CA MET A 189 6.95 14.88 20.43
C MET A 189 6.53 16.28 20.91
N LYS A 190 5.25 16.67 20.80
CA LYS A 190 4.73 17.93 21.39
C LYS A 190 4.91 17.95 22.91
N LYS A 191 4.73 16.84 23.61
CA LYS A 191 5.01 16.74 25.07
C LYS A 191 6.48 16.95 25.40
N GLN A 192 7.38 16.70 24.45
CA GLN A 192 8.82 16.93 24.58
C GLN A 192 9.26 18.35 24.15
N GLY A 193 8.32 19.19 23.71
CA GLY A 193 8.60 20.59 23.33
C GLY A 193 8.69 20.85 21.83
N MET A 194 8.26 19.89 20.97
CA MET A 194 8.28 20.06 19.51
C MET A 194 7.47 21.27 19.05
N THR A 195 8.11 22.12 18.26
CA THR A 195 7.48 23.26 17.55
C THR A 195 7.76 23.24 16.05
N ASN A 196 8.70 22.41 15.61
CA ASN A 196 9.05 22.22 14.22
C ASN A 196 9.04 20.74 13.88
N LEU A 197 8.61 20.39 12.67
CA LEU A 197 8.52 19.01 12.19
C LEU A 197 9.24 18.84 10.86
N ILE A 198 10.03 17.79 10.75
CA ILE A 198 10.47 17.24 9.47
C ILE A 198 9.60 16.03 9.16
N LEU A 199 8.70 16.17 8.18
CA LEU A 199 7.84 15.09 7.67
C LEU A 199 8.53 14.45 6.45
N ASP A 200 9.00 13.22 6.61
CA ASP A 200 9.70 12.50 5.54
C ASP A 200 8.73 11.59 4.78
N LEU A 201 8.45 11.97 3.52
CA LEU A 201 7.63 11.23 2.56
C LEU A 201 8.47 10.66 1.41
N ARG A 202 9.78 10.61 1.53
CA ARG A 202 10.64 10.01 0.51
C ARG A 202 10.36 8.51 0.36
N ASN A 203 10.22 8.05 -0.89
CA ASN A 203 9.85 6.68 -1.27
C ASN A 203 8.45 6.25 -0.79
N ASN A 204 7.59 7.19 -0.38
CA ASN A 204 6.20 6.92 -0.04
C ASN A 204 5.35 7.02 -1.30
N THR A 205 4.91 5.89 -1.84
CA THR A 205 4.12 5.80 -3.08
C THR A 205 2.66 6.23 -2.93
N GLY A 206 2.26 6.69 -1.73
CA GLY A 206 0.90 7.12 -1.44
C GLY A 206 0.09 6.10 -0.68
N GLY A 207 -1.17 6.00 -1.02
CA GLY A 207 -2.18 5.15 -0.39
C GLY A 207 -3.56 5.80 -0.38
N TYR A 208 -4.28 5.71 0.73
CA TYR A 208 -5.61 6.29 0.85
C TYR A 208 -5.58 7.83 0.87
N MET A 209 -6.36 8.43 -0.02
CA MET A 209 -6.52 9.89 -0.10
C MET A 209 -7.06 10.48 1.21
N ASN A 210 -8.00 9.81 1.86
CA ASN A 210 -8.57 10.29 3.13
C ASN A 210 -7.52 10.42 4.22
N SER A 211 -6.58 9.45 4.33
CA SER A 211 -5.50 9.54 5.33
C SER A 211 -4.56 10.73 5.08
N ALA A 212 -4.34 11.09 3.81
CA ALA A 212 -3.58 12.30 3.47
C ALA A 212 -4.34 13.58 3.80
N ILE A 213 -5.66 13.60 3.53
CA ILE A 213 -6.54 14.72 3.88
C ILE A 213 -6.56 14.92 5.39
N ASP A 214 -6.72 13.84 6.18
CA ASP A 214 -6.75 13.91 7.64
C ASP A 214 -5.43 14.45 8.22
N ILE A 215 -4.28 14.05 7.64
CA ILE A 215 -2.98 14.62 8.04
C ILE A 215 -2.86 16.09 7.65
N CYS A 216 -3.34 16.51 6.48
CA CYS A 216 -3.33 17.92 6.10
C CYS A 216 -4.24 18.76 7.01
N ASP A 217 -5.39 18.22 7.42
CA ASP A 217 -6.34 18.87 8.32
C ASP A 217 -5.73 19.22 9.69
N GLU A 218 -4.70 18.48 10.11
CA GLU A 218 -3.98 18.77 11.36
C GLU A 218 -3.18 20.07 11.33
N PHE A 219 -2.71 20.48 10.13
CA PHE A 219 -1.84 21.65 9.95
C PHE A 219 -2.57 22.89 9.43
N LEU A 220 -3.63 22.70 8.64
CA LEU A 220 -4.29 23.80 7.93
C LEU A 220 -5.38 24.45 8.80
N PRO A 221 -5.44 25.79 8.81
CA PRO A 221 -6.56 26.52 9.41
C PRO A 221 -7.90 26.14 8.80
N LYS A 222 -8.93 26.15 9.62
CA LYS A 222 -10.29 25.85 9.18
C LYS A 222 -10.70 26.65 7.95
N GLY A 223 -11.15 25.96 6.92
CA GLY A 223 -11.66 26.55 5.68
C GLY A 223 -10.63 26.65 4.56
N ASP A 224 -9.38 26.33 4.83
CA ASP A 224 -8.36 26.23 3.79
C ASP A 224 -8.58 25.00 2.94
N LEU A 225 -8.43 25.15 1.62
CA LEU A 225 -8.58 24.04 0.67
C LEU A 225 -7.38 23.12 0.77
N ILE A 226 -7.64 21.82 0.95
CA ILE A 226 -6.60 20.77 0.99
C ILE A 226 -6.32 20.26 -0.43
N VAL A 227 -7.37 19.83 -1.12
CA VAL A 227 -7.31 19.21 -2.44
C VAL A 227 -8.70 19.24 -3.07
N TYR A 228 -8.80 19.23 -4.39
CA TYR A 228 -10.07 18.92 -5.04
C TYR A 228 -9.89 17.86 -6.12
N THR A 229 -10.97 17.14 -6.40
CA THR A 229 -11.02 16.11 -7.43
C THR A 229 -12.06 16.46 -8.48
N GLU A 230 -11.80 16.10 -9.74
CA GLU A 230 -12.73 16.31 -10.84
C GLU A 230 -12.51 15.24 -11.92
N GLY A 231 -13.59 14.75 -12.52
CA GLY A 231 -13.55 13.76 -13.60
C GLY A 231 -14.75 13.86 -14.53
N LYS A 232 -14.69 13.17 -15.66
CA LYS A 232 -15.76 13.20 -16.68
C LYS A 232 -17.14 12.89 -16.10
N ALA A 233 -17.25 11.88 -15.24
CA ALA A 233 -18.47 11.43 -14.59
C ALA A 233 -18.50 11.71 -13.08
N ARG A 234 -17.53 12.48 -12.60
CA ARG A 234 -17.38 12.89 -11.21
C ARG A 234 -17.34 14.40 -11.16
N ALA A 235 -18.38 15.02 -10.59
CA ALA A 235 -18.41 16.48 -10.37
C ALA A 235 -17.22 16.89 -9.49
N LYS A 236 -16.78 18.14 -9.64
CA LYS A 236 -15.76 18.72 -8.77
C LYS A 236 -16.15 18.56 -7.31
N ARG A 237 -15.25 17.96 -6.52
CA ARG A 237 -15.40 17.79 -5.08
C ARG A 237 -14.20 18.39 -4.37
N GLU A 238 -14.46 19.34 -3.50
CA GLU A 238 -13.45 20.07 -2.73
C GLU A 238 -13.40 19.54 -1.30
N PHE A 239 -12.18 19.44 -0.75
CA PHE A 239 -11.92 19.00 0.61
C PHE A 239 -11.23 20.12 1.35
N TYR A 240 -11.87 20.60 2.42
CA TYR A 240 -11.42 21.73 3.22
C TYR A 240 -10.99 21.27 4.60
N ALA A 241 -10.05 22.03 5.17
CA ALA A 241 -9.63 21.86 6.54
C ALA A 241 -10.77 22.19 7.52
N THR A 242 -10.82 21.43 8.60
CA THR A 242 -11.81 21.58 9.67
C THR A 242 -11.24 22.37 10.87
N SER A 243 -11.94 22.46 11.97
CA SER A 243 -11.44 23.06 13.21
C SER A 243 -10.85 22.04 14.19
N LYS A 244 -10.46 20.86 13.71
CA LYS A 244 -9.99 19.75 14.55
C LYS A 244 -8.47 19.63 14.63
N GLY A 245 -7.74 20.38 13.79
CA GLY A 245 -6.30 20.33 13.70
C GLY A 245 -5.61 20.63 15.05
N GLU A 246 -4.60 19.83 15.39
CA GLU A 246 -3.79 19.99 16.60
C GLU A 246 -2.38 20.55 16.30
N LEU A 247 -2.04 20.78 15.02
CA LEU A 247 -0.69 21.12 14.55
C LEU A 247 -0.61 22.45 13.81
N GLU A 248 -1.64 23.31 13.88
CA GLU A 248 -1.64 24.62 13.20
C GLU A 248 -0.48 25.54 13.64
N ASP A 249 0.06 25.32 14.84
CA ASP A 249 1.20 26.06 15.40
C ASP A 249 2.57 25.44 15.07
N VAL A 250 2.61 24.28 14.42
CA VAL A 250 3.84 23.55 14.11
C VAL A 250 4.36 23.94 12.72
N LYS A 251 5.61 24.40 12.65
CA LYS A 251 6.29 24.65 11.38
C LYS A 251 6.75 23.34 10.76
N VAL A 252 6.38 23.08 9.51
CA VAL A 252 6.66 21.81 8.85
C VAL A 252 7.57 21.96 7.63
N ALA A 253 8.58 21.08 7.53
CA ALA A 253 9.36 20.83 6.33
C ALA A 253 9.04 19.42 5.82
N VAL A 254 8.64 19.29 4.57
CA VAL A 254 8.28 18.01 3.95
C VAL A 254 9.40 17.55 3.03
N LEU A 255 9.96 16.36 3.28
CA LEU A 255 10.96 15.75 2.44
C LEU A 255 10.31 14.87 1.39
N ILE A 256 10.61 15.10 0.11
CA ILE A 256 10.10 14.31 -1.01
C ILE A 256 11.22 13.89 -1.98
N ASN A 257 10.95 12.86 -2.75
CA ASN A 257 11.79 12.45 -3.87
C ASN A 257 10.94 11.83 -5.00
N GLU A 258 11.60 11.29 -6.02
CA GLU A 258 10.95 10.63 -7.17
C GLU A 258 10.08 9.43 -6.81
N GLY A 259 10.24 8.86 -5.62
CA GLY A 259 9.37 7.81 -5.07
C GLY A 259 8.14 8.33 -4.30
N SER A 260 8.04 9.65 -4.07
CA SER A 260 6.89 10.28 -3.43
C SER A 260 5.76 10.45 -4.44
N ALA A 261 4.63 9.77 -4.23
CA ALA A 261 3.54 9.76 -5.22
C ALA A 261 2.14 9.87 -4.57
N SER A 262 1.15 10.28 -5.37
CA SER A 262 -0.28 10.21 -5.00
C SER A 262 -0.60 10.94 -3.69
N ALA A 263 -1.02 10.23 -2.63
CA ALA A 263 -1.33 10.79 -1.31
C ALA A 263 -0.18 11.64 -0.73
N SER A 264 1.09 11.25 -0.95
CA SER A 264 2.26 12.05 -0.57
C SER A 264 2.29 13.40 -1.29
N GLU A 265 1.87 13.42 -2.55
CA GLU A 265 1.81 14.64 -3.36
C GLU A 265 0.64 15.53 -2.97
N ILE A 266 -0.46 14.95 -2.44
CA ILE A 266 -1.55 15.71 -1.83
C ILE A 266 -1.04 16.46 -0.60
N VAL A 267 -0.34 15.79 0.32
CA VAL A 267 0.19 16.42 1.52
C VAL A 267 1.20 17.51 1.18
N ALA A 268 2.17 17.21 0.32
CA ALA A 268 3.17 18.19 -0.10
C ALA A 268 2.53 19.39 -0.82
N GLY A 269 1.59 19.14 -1.73
CA GLY A 269 0.90 20.18 -2.49
C GLY A 269 -0.02 21.04 -1.62
N ALA A 270 -0.75 20.46 -0.69
CA ALA A 270 -1.63 21.17 0.23
C ALA A 270 -0.83 22.14 1.14
N LEU A 271 0.24 21.65 1.76
CA LEU A 271 1.08 22.47 2.63
C LEU A 271 1.85 23.55 1.85
N GLN A 272 2.30 23.22 0.63
CA GLN A 272 2.99 24.19 -0.23
C GLN A 272 2.07 25.32 -0.70
N ASP A 273 0.88 24.98 -1.20
CA ASP A 273 -0.04 25.94 -1.82
C ASP A 273 -0.76 26.84 -0.79
N ASN A 274 -0.80 26.41 0.47
CA ASN A 274 -1.29 27.22 1.59
C ASN A 274 -0.15 27.96 2.36
N ASP A 275 1.08 27.96 1.82
CA ASP A 275 2.26 28.61 2.42
C ASP A 275 2.58 28.16 3.87
N LEU A 276 2.20 26.95 4.25
CA LEU A 276 2.39 26.41 5.59
C LEU A 276 3.58 25.45 5.72
N GLY A 277 4.07 24.93 4.60
CA GLY A 277 5.17 23.95 4.58
C GLY A 277 6.26 24.27 3.57
N VAL A 278 7.50 24.02 3.96
CA VAL A 278 8.66 24.07 3.05
C VAL A 278 8.87 22.69 2.44
N ILE A 279 8.81 22.59 1.11
CA ILE A 279 9.05 21.33 0.41
C ILE A 279 10.52 21.22 0.03
N VAL A 280 11.18 20.15 0.45
CA VAL A 280 12.62 19.92 0.29
C VAL A 280 12.88 18.58 -0.39
N GLY A 281 13.76 18.56 -1.36
CA GLY A 281 14.20 17.33 -2.02
C GLY A 281 14.16 17.38 -3.54
N ARG A 282 13.81 16.26 -4.17
CA ARG A 282 13.73 16.12 -5.62
C ARG A 282 12.27 16.12 -6.09
N ARG A 283 12.08 16.33 -7.40
CA ARG A 283 10.76 16.30 -8.02
C ARG A 283 10.07 14.96 -7.69
N SER A 284 8.81 15.04 -7.26
CA SER A 284 7.96 13.89 -6.96
C SER A 284 7.56 13.10 -8.23
N PHE A 285 6.93 11.97 -8.05
CA PHE A 285 6.57 11.04 -9.13
C PHE A 285 5.62 11.65 -10.16
N GLY A 286 4.61 12.41 -9.73
CA GLY A 286 3.59 13.02 -10.59
C GLY A 286 2.40 12.11 -10.87
N LYS A 287 1.81 11.48 -9.84
CA LYS A 287 0.57 10.70 -9.93
C LYS A 287 -0.61 11.47 -9.33
N GLY A 288 -1.30 12.24 -10.17
CA GLY A 288 -2.47 13.05 -9.81
C GLY A 288 -3.81 12.40 -10.17
N LEU A 289 -3.97 11.11 -9.95
CA LEU A 289 -5.12 10.32 -10.37
C LEU A 289 -5.87 9.72 -9.17
N VAL A 290 -7.20 9.82 -9.24
CA VAL A 290 -8.11 9.15 -8.30
C VAL A 290 -8.54 7.83 -8.92
N GLN A 291 -8.29 6.75 -8.21
CA GLN A 291 -8.67 5.41 -8.61
C GLN A 291 -9.80 4.89 -7.72
N GLU A 292 -10.80 4.28 -8.33
CA GLU A 292 -11.84 3.53 -7.62
C GLU A 292 -11.69 2.03 -7.90
N GLY A 293 -11.93 1.22 -6.87
CA GLY A 293 -11.93 -0.23 -6.97
C GLY A 293 -13.35 -0.74 -7.20
N MET A 294 -13.47 -1.72 -8.09
CA MET A 294 -14.68 -2.54 -8.23
C MET A 294 -14.29 -4.00 -8.04
N ASN A 295 -15.03 -4.70 -7.19
CA ASN A 295 -14.77 -6.10 -6.85
C ASN A 295 -15.86 -6.98 -7.47
N TRP A 296 -15.45 -8.13 -7.99
CA TRP A 296 -16.38 -9.14 -8.49
C TRP A 296 -16.62 -10.24 -7.44
N PRO A 297 -17.77 -10.96 -7.56
CA PRO A 297 -18.10 -12.05 -6.63
C PRO A 297 -17.11 -13.23 -6.64
N ASP A 298 -16.32 -13.37 -7.71
CA ASP A 298 -15.27 -14.40 -7.82
C ASP A 298 -14.01 -14.08 -6.99
N GLY A 299 -13.93 -12.86 -6.45
CA GLY A 299 -12.81 -12.37 -5.64
C GLY A 299 -11.75 -11.62 -6.43
N SER A 300 -11.92 -11.45 -7.73
CA SER A 300 -11.11 -10.56 -8.56
C SER A 300 -11.59 -9.11 -8.47
N GLY A 301 -10.84 -8.17 -9.03
CA GLY A 301 -11.24 -6.76 -9.02
C GLY A 301 -10.61 -5.94 -10.13
N VAL A 302 -11.04 -4.70 -10.22
CA VAL A 302 -10.48 -3.68 -11.11
C VAL A 302 -10.19 -2.42 -10.32
N ARG A 303 -9.08 -1.78 -10.61
CA ARG A 303 -8.84 -0.38 -10.26
C ARG A 303 -8.94 0.45 -11.52
N LEU A 304 -9.86 1.42 -11.51
CA LEU A 304 -10.11 2.31 -12.65
C LEU A 304 -9.84 3.75 -12.25
N THR A 305 -9.11 4.47 -13.09
CA THR A 305 -8.94 5.92 -12.97
C THR A 305 -10.25 6.62 -13.33
N VAL A 306 -10.84 7.32 -12.37
CA VAL A 306 -12.16 7.97 -12.52
C VAL A 306 -12.13 9.49 -12.42
N ALA A 307 -11.06 10.05 -11.84
CA ALA A 307 -10.90 11.50 -11.69
C ALA A 307 -9.39 11.87 -11.60
N ARG A 308 -9.13 13.15 -11.69
CA ARG A 308 -7.83 13.74 -11.32
C ARG A 308 -7.98 14.54 -10.04
N TYR A 309 -6.89 14.68 -9.29
CA TYR A 309 -6.85 15.61 -8.19
C TYR A 309 -5.91 16.78 -8.48
N TYR A 310 -6.22 17.90 -7.86
CA TYR A 310 -5.58 19.18 -8.04
C TYR A 310 -5.25 19.78 -6.68
N THR A 311 -4.12 20.47 -6.62
CA THR A 311 -3.71 21.21 -5.44
C THR A 311 -4.61 22.43 -5.20
N PRO A 312 -4.54 23.08 -4.03
CA PRO A 312 -5.38 24.26 -3.71
C PRO A 312 -5.31 25.38 -4.74
N THR A 313 -4.16 25.63 -5.35
CA THR A 313 -4.00 26.65 -6.40
C THR A 313 -4.40 26.16 -7.80
N GLY A 314 -4.93 24.96 -7.94
CA GLY A 314 -5.42 24.41 -9.21
C GLY A 314 -4.34 23.74 -10.06
N ARG A 315 -3.16 23.45 -9.50
CA ARG A 315 -2.11 22.72 -10.23
C ARG A 315 -2.49 21.24 -10.38
N SER A 316 -2.41 20.71 -11.61
CA SER A 316 -2.46 19.27 -11.83
C SER A 316 -1.12 18.64 -11.46
N ILE A 317 -1.14 17.65 -10.59
CA ILE A 317 0.05 16.89 -10.20
C ILE A 317 0.40 15.85 -11.27
N GLN A 318 -0.59 15.39 -12.04
CA GLN A 318 -0.38 14.36 -13.06
C GLN A 318 0.63 14.81 -14.11
N LYS A 319 1.75 14.09 -14.20
CA LYS A 319 2.70 14.29 -15.30
C LYS A 319 2.13 13.74 -16.61
N SER A 320 2.56 14.34 -17.75
CA SER A 320 2.25 13.79 -19.08
C SER A 320 2.81 12.35 -19.21
N TYR A 321 2.07 11.50 -19.92
CA TYR A 321 2.55 10.17 -20.34
C TYR A 321 3.38 10.27 -21.64
N GLU A 322 3.27 11.39 -22.34
CA GLU A 322 4.12 11.70 -23.49
C GLU A 322 5.44 12.26 -22.95
N GLY A 323 6.48 11.43 -23.00
CA GLY A 323 7.77 11.55 -22.36
C GLY A 323 8.69 12.68 -22.76
#